data_05bcf5517a9ae53a05959b5c714ea634
#
_entry.id   05bcf5517a9ae53a05959b5c714ea634
#
_cell.length_a   1.000
_cell.length_b   1.000
_cell.length_c   1.000
_cell.angle_alpha   90.00
_cell.angle_beta   90.00
_cell.angle_gamma   90.00
#
_symmetry.space_group_name_H-M   'P 1'
#
loop_
_entity.id
_entity.type
_entity.pdbx_description
1 polymer ?
#
loop_
_entity_poly.entity_id
_entity_poly.type
_entity_poly.pdbx_seq_one_letter_code
_entity_poly.pdbx_strand_id
1 'polypeptide(L)'
;TDADNIAKCSQRELCQAAQQALTGQRCERLLQQGERTLSVIASPVLESGQVTGAVVLTLDVTEREQREKLRREFSANVSHELKTPLTSISGFAELMSQGLVPPDKVREFSLDIQKECTRLTNLVEDIIDLSRLEEGGGDMTWEDIDLYTLCDDVLQSLEPVAKRQTVTLRLAGESLQVRGVYQVLREMIYNLCDNAIKY
;
A
#
# COMPACT_ATOMS: atom_id res chain seq x y z
N THR A 1 -22.84 -28.26 -26.64
CA THR A 1 -21.57 -27.76 -27.17
C THR A 1 -20.56 -28.89 -27.11
N ASP A 2 -20.16 -29.31 -28.28
CA ASP A 2 -19.47 -30.55 -28.52
C ASP A 2 -18.07 -30.59 -27.87
N ALA A 3 -17.64 -31.77 -27.46
CA ALA A 3 -16.28 -32.08 -26.98
C ALA A 3 -15.22 -31.57 -27.97
N ASP A 4 -15.55 -31.46 -29.28
CA ASP A 4 -14.71 -30.89 -30.32
C ASP A 4 -14.40 -29.40 -30.16
N ASN A 5 -15.24 -28.63 -29.46
CA ASN A 5 -14.97 -27.22 -29.17
C ASN A 5 -13.96 -27.01 -28.05
N ILE A 6 -13.87 -27.95 -27.10
CA ILE A 6 -12.87 -27.91 -26.01
C ILE A 6 -11.47 -28.20 -26.57
N ALA A 7 -11.37 -29.13 -27.52
CA ALA A 7 -10.11 -29.47 -28.18
C ALA A 7 -9.53 -28.31 -29.03
N LYS A 8 -10.37 -27.35 -29.44
CA LYS A 8 -9.94 -26.14 -30.16
C LYS A 8 -9.60 -24.97 -29.23
N CYS A 9 -9.76 -25.13 -27.91
CA CYS A 9 -9.39 -24.10 -26.94
C CYS A 9 -7.86 -23.96 -26.93
N SER A 10 -7.37 -22.80 -27.35
CA SER A 10 -5.93 -22.52 -27.44
C SER A 10 -5.23 -22.37 -26.09
N GLN A 11 -5.99 -22.39 -25.00
CA GLN A 11 -5.48 -22.26 -23.63
C GLN A 11 -5.69 -23.56 -22.86
N ARG A 12 -4.60 -24.22 -22.56
CA ARG A 12 -4.57 -25.53 -21.86
C ARG A 12 -5.34 -25.53 -20.53
N GLU A 13 -5.25 -24.40 -19.80
CA GLU A 13 -5.91 -24.22 -18.50
C GLU A 13 -7.44 -24.15 -18.61
N LEU A 14 -7.98 -23.50 -19.66
CA LEU A 14 -9.42 -23.45 -19.90
C LEU A 14 -9.97 -24.83 -20.24
N CYS A 15 -9.24 -25.58 -21.06
CA CYS A 15 -9.61 -26.95 -21.40
C CYS A 15 -9.59 -27.87 -20.18
N GLN A 16 -8.59 -27.73 -19.31
CA GLN A 16 -8.53 -28.49 -18.05
C GLN A 16 -9.68 -28.17 -17.11
N ALA A 17 -10.02 -26.87 -16.95
CA ALA A 17 -11.15 -26.46 -16.13
C ALA A 17 -12.48 -27.03 -16.66
N ALA A 18 -12.68 -26.97 -17.98
CA ALA A 18 -13.87 -27.54 -18.64
C ALA A 18 -13.94 -29.08 -18.45
N GLN A 19 -12.82 -29.79 -18.64
CA GLN A 19 -12.77 -31.22 -18.40
C GLN A 19 -13.08 -31.60 -16.95
N GLN A 20 -12.57 -30.85 -15.98
CA GLN A 20 -12.88 -31.06 -14.57
C GLN A 20 -14.36 -30.84 -14.28
N ALA A 21 -14.99 -29.83 -14.87
CA ALA A 21 -16.43 -29.60 -14.72
C ALA A 21 -17.25 -30.75 -15.36
N LEU A 22 -16.80 -31.32 -16.47
CA LEU A 22 -17.46 -32.49 -17.10
C LEU A 22 -17.41 -33.75 -16.22
N THR A 23 -16.49 -33.82 -15.24
CA THR A 23 -16.50 -34.93 -14.24
C THR A 23 -17.47 -34.63 -13.07
N GLY A 24 -18.22 -33.54 -13.11
CA GLY A 24 -19.19 -33.18 -12.08
C GLY A 24 -18.64 -32.28 -10.98
N GLN A 25 -17.41 -31.82 -11.08
CA GLN A 25 -16.78 -30.99 -10.07
C GLN A 25 -16.65 -29.54 -10.54
N ARG A 26 -17.17 -28.59 -9.74
CA ARG A 26 -16.90 -27.17 -9.96
C ARG A 26 -15.44 -26.87 -9.70
N CYS A 27 -14.85 -26.04 -10.55
CA CYS A 27 -13.46 -25.61 -10.43
C CYS A 27 -13.37 -24.09 -10.62
N GLU A 28 -12.51 -23.46 -9.84
CA GLU A 28 -12.18 -22.04 -9.96
C GLU A 28 -10.66 -21.92 -9.92
N ARG A 29 -10.09 -21.16 -10.87
CA ARG A 29 -8.64 -20.97 -10.98
C ARG A 29 -8.34 -19.56 -11.46
N LEU A 30 -7.23 -19.02 -11.00
CA LEU A 30 -6.64 -17.81 -11.56
C LEU A 30 -5.69 -18.18 -12.69
N LEU A 31 -5.81 -17.49 -13.81
CA LEU A 31 -4.98 -17.65 -14.99
C LEU A 31 -4.28 -16.34 -15.29
N GLN A 32 -2.95 -16.37 -15.33
CA GLN A 32 -2.16 -15.22 -15.76
C GLN A 32 -2.01 -15.24 -17.29
N GLN A 33 -2.48 -14.17 -17.95
CA GLN A 33 -2.38 -14.00 -19.38
C GLN A 33 -1.70 -12.67 -19.73
N GLY A 34 -0.37 -12.68 -19.82
CA GLY A 34 0.42 -11.46 -19.94
C GLY A 34 0.23 -10.57 -18.71
N GLU A 35 -0.24 -9.36 -18.89
CA GLU A 35 -0.51 -8.42 -17.78
C GLU A 35 -1.90 -8.59 -17.14
N ARG A 36 -2.74 -9.50 -17.68
CA ARG A 36 -4.09 -9.72 -17.17
C ARG A 36 -4.15 -10.95 -16.29
N THR A 37 -4.96 -10.85 -15.23
CA THR A 37 -5.33 -11.96 -14.37
C THR A 37 -6.79 -12.30 -14.60
N LEU A 38 -7.05 -13.50 -15.10
CA LEU A 38 -8.39 -13.99 -15.39
C LEU A 38 -8.82 -14.99 -14.33
N SER A 39 -10.00 -14.84 -13.75
CA SER A 39 -10.66 -15.89 -12.97
C SER A 39 -11.46 -16.79 -13.91
N VAL A 40 -11.10 -18.05 -13.93
CA VAL A 40 -11.76 -19.09 -14.73
C VAL A 40 -12.60 -19.94 -13.80
N ILE A 41 -13.92 -19.88 -13.96
CA ILE A 41 -14.90 -20.63 -13.19
C ILE A 41 -15.55 -21.64 -14.14
N ALA A 42 -15.36 -22.94 -13.88
CA ALA A 42 -16.02 -23.99 -14.63
C ALA A 42 -17.00 -24.75 -13.74
N SER A 43 -18.23 -24.87 -14.20
CA SER A 43 -19.32 -25.54 -13.46
C SER A 43 -19.99 -26.59 -14.33
N PRO A 44 -20.34 -27.78 -13.78
CA PRO A 44 -21.08 -28.79 -14.52
C PRO A 44 -22.53 -28.32 -14.75
N VAL A 45 -23.07 -28.66 -15.90
CA VAL A 45 -24.50 -28.58 -16.19
C VAL A 45 -25.12 -29.94 -15.93
N LEU A 46 -26.10 -29.96 -15.05
CA LEU A 46 -26.79 -31.21 -14.65
C LEU A 46 -28.21 -31.21 -15.23
N GLU A 47 -28.54 -32.32 -15.88
CA GLU A 47 -29.91 -32.61 -16.31
C GLU A 47 -30.31 -33.98 -15.79
N SER A 48 -31.41 -34.07 -15.05
CA SER A 48 -31.86 -35.30 -14.39
C SER A 48 -30.79 -36.00 -13.55
N GLY A 49 -29.86 -35.25 -12.94
CA GLY A 49 -28.80 -35.78 -12.10
C GLY A 49 -27.54 -36.28 -12.87
N GLN A 50 -27.55 -36.17 -14.19
CA GLN A 50 -26.40 -36.48 -15.03
C GLN A 50 -25.72 -35.22 -15.57
N VAL A 51 -24.40 -35.27 -15.71
CA VAL A 51 -23.65 -34.16 -16.31
C VAL A 51 -23.84 -34.20 -17.83
N THR A 52 -24.53 -33.18 -18.36
CA THR A 52 -24.80 -33.03 -19.79
C THR A 52 -23.88 -32.05 -20.46
N GLY A 53 -23.13 -31.24 -19.67
CA GLY A 53 -22.22 -30.24 -20.21
C GLY A 53 -21.44 -29.52 -19.12
N ALA A 54 -20.66 -28.53 -19.52
CA ALA A 54 -19.97 -27.62 -18.62
C ALA A 54 -20.10 -26.19 -19.11
N VAL A 55 -20.28 -25.25 -18.17
CA VAL A 55 -20.18 -23.81 -18.43
C VAL A 55 -18.86 -23.33 -17.90
N VAL A 56 -18.11 -22.61 -18.74
CA VAL A 56 -16.86 -21.96 -18.36
C VAL A 56 -17.09 -20.45 -18.45
N LEU A 57 -16.90 -19.76 -17.33
CA LEU A 57 -16.96 -18.31 -17.22
C LEU A 57 -15.55 -17.78 -16.99
N THR A 58 -15.16 -16.78 -17.77
CA THR A 58 -13.88 -16.10 -17.62
C THR A 58 -14.14 -14.65 -17.25
N LEU A 59 -13.59 -14.20 -16.15
CA LEU A 59 -13.70 -12.82 -15.65
C LEU A 59 -12.31 -12.20 -15.58
N ASP A 60 -12.17 -10.98 -16.09
CA ASP A 60 -10.96 -10.19 -15.86
C ASP A 60 -11.00 -9.65 -14.42
N VAL A 61 -10.08 -10.12 -13.60
CA VAL A 61 -9.95 -9.75 -12.18
C VAL A 61 -8.64 -9.02 -11.90
N THR A 62 -7.97 -8.52 -12.94
CA THR A 62 -6.64 -7.90 -12.87
C THR A 62 -6.59 -6.81 -11.82
N GLU A 63 -7.48 -5.83 -11.90
CA GLU A 63 -7.52 -4.72 -10.94
C GLU A 63 -7.79 -5.18 -9.51
N ARG A 64 -8.67 -6.17 -9.35
CA ARG A 64 -9.01 -6.71 -8.04
C ARG A 64 -7.81 -7.41 -7.41
N GLU A 65 -7.15 -8.30 -8.16
CA GLU A 65 -5.97 -9.03 -7.70
C GLU A 65 -4.79 -8.09 -7.41
N GLN A 66 -4.60 -7.06 -8.23
CA GLN A 66 -3.59 -6.03 -7.99
C GLN A 66 -3.87 -5.27 -6.68
N ARG A 67 -5.11 -4.85 -6.45
CA ARG A 67 -5.51 -4.18 -5.19
C ARG A 67 -5.32 -5.08 -3.98
N GLU A 68 -5.71 -6.36 -4.07
CA GLU A 68 -5.53 -7.31 -2.98
C GLU A 68 -4.06 -7.62 -2.70
N LYS A 69 -3.22 -7.66 -3.75
CA LYS A 69 -1.77 -7.81 -3.62
C LYS A 69 -1.16 -6.61 -2.91
N LEU A 70 -1.46 -5.39 -3.37
CA LEU A 70 -0.98 -4.15 -2.75
C LEU A 70 -1.40 -4.06 -1.28
N ARG A 71 -2.63 -4.42 -0.97
CA ARG A 71 -3.13 -4.44 0.42
C ARG A 71 -2.36 -5.44 1.30
N ARG A 72 -2.05 -6.63 0.77
CA ARG A 72 -1.25 -7.63 1.50
C ARG A 72 0.17 -7.16 1.71
N GLU A 73 0.81 -6.60 0.68
CA GLU A 73 2.16 -6.03 0.75
C GLU A 73 2.21 -4.85 1.74
N PHE A 74 1.23 -3.97 1.69
CA PHE A 74 1.10 -2.86 2.64
C PHE A 74 1.01 -3.38 4.09
N SER A 75 0.10 -4.32 4.38
CA SER A 75 -0.06 -4.89 5.74
C SER A 75 1.22 -5.56 6.24
N ALA A 76 1.94 -6.26 5.36
CA ALA A 76 3.21 -6.90 5.70
C ALA A 76 4.28 -5.84 6.00
N ASN A 77 4.41 -4.82 5.16
CA ASN A 77 5.36 -3.72 5.34
C ASN A 77 5.10 -2.94 6.64
N VAL A 78 3.85 -2.57 6.90
CA VAL A 78 3.45 -1.90 8.15
C VAL A 78 3.85 -2.74 9.36
N SER A 79 3.56 -4.05 9.33
CA SER A 79 3.92 -4.94 10.43
C SER A 79 5.43 -5.01 10.69
N HIS A 80 6.23 -4.99 9.62
CA HIS A 80 7.69 -4.96 9.73
C HIS A 80 8.20 -3.63 10.26
N GLU A 81 7.68 -2.51 9.73
CA GLU A 81 8.09 -1.15 10.15
C GLU A 81 7.69 -0.83 11.60
N LEU A 82 6.59 -1.39 12.10
CA LEU A 82 6.18 -1.28 13.50
C LEU A 82 7.04 -2.16 14.43
N LYS A 83 7.40 -3.37 13.99
CA LYS A 83 8.13 -4.33 14.81
C LYS A 83 9.56 -3.88 15.12
N THR A 84 10.23 -3.22 14.19
CA THR A 84 11.62 -2.78 14.34
C THR A 84 11.80 -1.80 15.50
N PRO A 85 11.12 -0.63 15.54
CA PRO A 85 11.25 0.31 16.65
C PRO A 85 10.77 -0.29 17.98
N LEU A 86 9.69 -1.10 17.95
CA LEU A 86 9.18 -1.75 19.16
C LEU A 86 10.20 -2.72 19.76
N THR A 87 10.91 -3.47 18.93
CA THR A 87 11.98 -4.38 19.39
C THR A 87 13.13 -3.60 20.00
N SER A 88 13.53 -2.47 19.41
CA SER A 88 14.59 -1.60 19.94
C SER A 88 14.17 -1.00 21.30
N ILE A 89 12.97 -0.44 21.39
CA ILE A 89 12.41 0.11 22.64
C ILE A 89 12.41 -0.96 23.73
N SER A 90 11.89 -2.15 23.42
CA SER A 90 11.82 -3.27 24.39
C SER A 90 13.22 -3.70 24.83
N GLY A 91 14.18 -3.80 23.91
CA GLY A 91 15.57 -4.17 24.24
C GLY A 91 16.25 -3.15 25.13
N PHE A 92 16.13 -1.85 24.81
CA PHE A 92 16.69 -0.79 25.67
C PHE A 92 16.04 -0.78 27.07
N ALA A 93 14.71 -0.89 27.13
CA ALA A 93 13.99 -0.94 28.39
C ALA A 93 14.37 -2.17 29.24
N GLU A 94 14.56 -3.33 28.63
CA GLU A 94 14.99 -4.56 29.29
C GLU A 94 16.39 -4.41 29.88
N LEU A 95 17.37 -3.92 29.09
CA LEU A 95 18.73 -3.67 29.57
C LEU A 95 18.76 -2.70 30.75
N MET A 96 17.94 -1.65 30.69
CA MET A 96 17.82 -0.68 31.81
C MET A 96 17.19 -1.32 33.04
N SER A 97 16.13 -2.13 32.89
CA SER A 97 15.43 -2.79 34.02
C SER A 97 16.30 -3.82 34.72
N GLN A 98 17.20 -4.47 33.99
CA GLN A 98 18.15 -5.44 34.54
C GLN A 98 19.40 -4.79 35.17
N GLY A 99 19.51 -3.46 35.10
CA GLY A 99 20.67 -2.74 35.64
C GLY A 99 21.96 -2.99 34.85
N LEU A 100 21.85 -3.44 33.59
CA LEU A 100 22.98 -3.74 32.71
C LEU A 100 23.52 -2.49 32.01
N VAL A 101 22.80 -1.37 32.10
CA VAL A 101 23.21 -0.09 31.51
C VAL A 101 24.03 0.70 32.54
N PRO A 102 25.28 1.13 32.21
CA PRO A 102 26.06 2.01 33.07
C PRO A 102 25.31 3.31 33.36
N PRO A 103 25.43 3.87 34.61
CA PRO A 103 24.69 5.07 35.01
C PRO A 103 24.87 6.28 34.12
N ASP A 104 26.06 6.44 33.52
CA ASP A 104 26.41 7.50 32.57
C ASP A 104 25.75 7.33 31.19
N LYS A 105 25.27 6.11 30.86
CA LYS A 105 24.61 5.76 29.60
C LYS A 105 23.08 5.74 29.68
N VAL A 106 22.49 5.78 30.87
CA VAL A 106 21.04 5.74 31.05
C VAL A 106 20.31 6.84 30.27
N ARG A 107 20.89 8.05 30.25
CA ARG A 107 20.34 9.18 29.51
C ARG A 107 20.37 8.94 27.98
N GLU A 108 21.43 8.36 27.47
CA GLU A 108 21.57 8.02 26.04
C GLU A 108 20.49 7.01 25.62
N PHE A 109 20.37 5.91 26.36
CA PHE A 109 19.33 4.89 26.13
C PHE A 109 17.90 5.46 26.22
N SER A 110 17.65 6.36 27.16
CA SER A 110 16.35 7.02 27.28
C SER A 110 16.03 7.90 26.08
N LEU A 111 17.03 8.60 25.52
CA LEU A 111 16.88 9.41 24.30
C LEU A 111 16.65 8.53 23.07
N ASP A 112 17.31 7.38 23.00
CA ASP A 112 17.09 6.42 21.91
C ASP A 112 15.67 5.84 21.97
N ILE A 113 15.19 5.47 23.15
CA ILE A 113 13.78 5.06 23.34
C ILE A 113 12.82 6.17 22.89
N GLN A 114 13.07 7.41 23.31
CA GLN A 114 12.22 8.55 22.93
C GLN A 114 12.20 8.76 21.41
N LYS A 115 13.35 8.63 20.75
CA LYS A 115 13.46 8.74 19.29
C LYS A 115 12.66 7.65 18.56
N GLU A 116 12.75 6.40 19.02
CA GLU A 116 11.99 5.30 18.43
C GLU A 116 10.49 5.42 18.71
N CYS A 117 10.07 5.92 19.88
CA CYS A 117 8.68 6.23 20.16
C CYS A 117 8.13 7.32 19.21
N THR A 118 8.90 8.39 18.99
CA THR A 118 8.49 9.45 18.05
C THR A 118 8.36 8.90 16.63
N ARG A 119 9.32 8.08 16.20
CA ARG A 119 9.25 7.41 14.88
C ARG A 119 7.98 6.55 14.76
N LEU A 120 7.65 5.80 15.80
CA LEU A 120 6.47 4.94 15.82
C LEU A 120 5.18 5.76 15.74
N THR A 121 5.11 6.87 16.47
CA THR A 121 3.95 7.77 16.45
C THR A 121 3.73 8.33 15.03
N ASN A 122 4.77 8.85 14.40
CA ASN A 122 4.69 9.36 13.04
C ASN A 122 4.21 8.28 12.05
N LEU A 123 4.73 7.06 12.15
CA LEU A 123 4.32 5.94 11.28
C LEU A 123 2.83 5.60 11.48
N VAL A 124 2.32 5.63 12.72
CA VAL A 124 0.89 5.41 12.99
C VAL A 124 0.03 6.53 12.38
N GLU A 125 0.48 7.78 12.49
CA GLU A 125 -0.20 8.93 11.87
C GLU A 125 -0.25 8.77 10.35
N ASP A 126 0.87 8.44 9.70
CA ASP A 126 0.94 8.16 8.25
C ASP A 126 -0.05 7.06 7.81
N ILE A 127 -0.20 5.98 8.61
CA ILE A 127 -1.14 4.90 8.33
C ILE A 127 -2.59 5.37 8.44
N ILE A 128 -2.91 6.16 9.47
CA ILE A 128 -4.25 6.71 9.67
C ILE A 128 -4.63 7.65 8.52
N ASP A 129 -3.72 8.51 8.10
CA ASP A 129 -3.95 9.44 7.01
C ASP A 129 -4.12 8.73 5.67
N LEU A 130 -3.33 7.67 5.41
CA LEU A 130 -3.52 6.82 4.24
C LEU A 130 -4.89 6.12 4.26
N SER A 131 -5.31 5.58 5.42
CA SER A 131 -6.63 4.94 5.55
C SER A 131 -7.78 5.91 5.25
N ARG A 132 -7.68 7.16 5.73
CA ARG A 132 -8.67 8.20 5.44
C ARG A 132 -8.73 8.56 3.95
N LEU A 133 -7.58 8.57 3.26
CA LEU A 133 -7.51 8.80 1.81
C LEU A 133 -8.17 7.66 1.04
N GLU A 134 -7.94 6.41 1.44
CA GLU A 134 -8.52 5.22 0.79
C GLU A 134 -10.05 5.14 0.96
N GLU A 135 -10.59 5.57 2.10
CA GLU A 135 -12.04 5.60 2.37
C GLU A 135 -12.78 6.69 1.58
N GLY A 136 -12.09 7.40 0.71
CA GLY A 136 -12.69 8.43 -0.16
C GLY A 136 -12.80 9.81 0.49
N GLY A 137 -12.08 10.05 1.59
CA GLY A 137 -11.92 11.39 2.17
C GLY A 137 -13.24 12.06 2.57
N GLY A 138 -14.15 11.35 3.23
CA GLY A 138 -15.54 11.76 3.48
C GLY A 138 -15.75 13.15 4.08
N ASP A 139 -14.74 13.75 4.70
CA ASP A 139 -14.76 15.11 5.28
C ASP A 139 -13.73 16.05 4.65
N MET A 140 -13.14 15.69 3.50
CA MET A 140 -12.13 16.53 2.86
C MET A 140 -12.76 17.71 2.14
N THR A 141 -12.44 18.91 2.59
CA THR A 141 -12.89 20.16 1.94
C THR A 141 -12.00 20.45 0.72
N TRP A 142 -12.63 20.45 -0.45
CA TRP A 142 -11.99 20.86 -1.70
C TRP A 142 -12.07 22.38 -1.83
N GLU A 143 -10.92 23.03 -2.00
CA GLU A 143 -10.80 24.47 -2.13
C GLU A 143 -9.83 24.87 -3.25
N ASP A 144 -9.89 26.13 -3.66
CA ASP A 144 -8.94 26.69 -4.62
C ASP A 144 -7.70 27.13 -3.86
N ILE A 145 -6.56 26.55 -4.20
CA ILE A 145 -5.29 26.68 -3.50
C ILE A 145 -4.25 27.26 -4.45
N ASP A 146 -3.58 28.33 -4.02
CA ASP A 146 -2.40 28.86 -4.71
C ASP A 146 -1.17 27.98 -4.39
N LEU A 147 -0.74 27.20 -5.38
CA LEU A 147 0.41 26.31 -5.22
C LEU A 147 1.72 27.06 -4.91
N TYR A 148 1.90 28.27 -5.42
CA TYR A 148 3.11 29.04 -5.13
C TYR A 148 3.18 29.38 -3.65
N THR A 149 2.10 29.92 -3.09
CA THR A 149 2.00 30.24 -1.66
C THR A 149 2.17 28.98 -0.81
N LEU A 150 1.51 27.88 -1.18
CA LEU A 150 1.62 26.62 -0.46
C LEU A 150 3.07 26.08 -0.47
N CYS A 151 3.75 26.14 -1.60
CA CYS A 151 5.16 25.74 -1.69
C CYS A 151 6.06 26.65 -0.83
N ASP A 152 5.82 27.96 -0.83
CA ASP A 152 6.59 28.91 -0.02
C ASP A 152 6.46 28.59 1.48
N ASP A 153 5.23 28.36 1.97
CA ASP A 153 4.96 27.95 3.36
C ASP A 153 5.69 26.66 3.74
N VAL A 154 5.66 25.66 2.84
CA VAL A 154 6.36 24.39 3.08
C VAL A 154 7.88 24.59 3.12
N LEU A 155 8.45 25.35 2.18
CA LEU A 155 9.88 25.62 2.16
C LEU A 155 10.33 26.41 3.40
N GLN A 156 9.55 27.39 3.86
CA GLN A 156 9.84 28.11 5.11
C GLN A 156 9.87 27.13 6.31
N SER A 157 8.94 26.17 6.37
CA SER A 157 8.89 25.17 7.44
C SER A 157 10.10 24.22 7.42
N LEU A 158 10.66 23.93 6.23
CA LEU A 158 11.81 23.05 6.03
C LEU A 158 13.16 23.77 6.12
N GLU A 159 13.18 25.09 6.13
CA GLU A 159 14.43 25.87 6.14
C GLU A 159 15.40 25.50 7.31
N PRO A 160 14.91 25.25 8.56
CA PRO A 160 15.79 24.84 9.66
C PRO A 160 16.44 23.46 9.41
N VAL A 161 15.72 22.54 8.71
CA VAL A 161 16.23 21.22 8.37
C VAL A 161 17.27 21.35 7.26
N ALA A 162 16.96 22.09 6.20
CA ALA A 162 17.84 22.32 5.07
C ALA A 162 19.17 23.00 5.51
N LYS A 163 19.09 23.99 6.39
CA LYS A 163 20.30 24.64 6.96
C LYS A 163 21.20 23.65 7.70
N ARG A 164 20.63 22.72 8.47
CA ARG A 164 21.42 21.68 9.16
C ARG A 164 22.11 20.70 8.19
N GLN A 165 21.50 20.47 7.03
CA GLN A 165 22.04 19.60 5.98
C GLN A 165 22.85 20.37 4.93
N THR A 166 23.06 21.68 5.11
CA THR A 166 23.79 22.53 4.17
C THR A 166 23.16 22.57 2.77
N VAL A 167 21.84 22.40 2.69
CA VAL A 167 21.05 22.44 1.46
C VAL A 167 20.43 23.83 1.31
N THR A 168 20.46 24.38 0.10
CA THR A 168 19.82 25.65 -0.23
C THR A 168 18.47 25.40 -0.91
N LEU A 169 17.40 25.91 -0.30
CA LEU A 169 16.05 25.87 -0.90
C LEU A 169 15.83 27.08 -1.78
N ARG A 170 15.19 26.90 -2.93
CA ARG A 170 14.79 27.98 -3.83
C ARG A 170 13.41 27.70 -4.40
N LEU A 171 12.53 28.70 -4.36
CA LEU A 171 11.25 28.65 -5.05
C LEU A 171 11.34 29.50 -6.31
N ALA A 172 10.91 28.97 -7.43
CA ALA A 172 10.83 29.70 -8.71
C ALA A 172 9.54 29.27 -9.41
N GLY A 173 8.79 30.23 -9.90
CA GLY A 173 7.51 29.98 -10.58
C GLY A 173 6.58 31.18 -10.45
N GLU A 174 5.33 30.96 -10.83
CA GLU A 174 4.26 31.95 -10.77
C GLU A 174 3.09 31.36 -9.97
N SER A 175 2.22 32.24 -9.44
CA SER A 175 0.97 31.84 -8.79
C SER A 175 0.13 30.97 -9.72
N LEU A 176 -0.28 29.79 -9.25
CA LEU A 176 -1.13 28.86 -9.97
C LEU A 176 -2.20 28.32 -9.03
N GLN A 177 -3.46 28.60 -9.39
CA GLN A 177 -4.60 28.08 -8.65
C GLN A 177 -4.92 26.65 -9.06
N VAL A 178 -5.03 25.76 -8.08
CA VAL A 178 -5.47 24.37 -8.28
C VAL A 178 -6.58 24.06 -7.30
N ARG A 179 -7.54 23.27 -7.74
CA ARG A 179 -8.59 22.76 -6.86
C ARG A 179 -8.12 21.50 -6.19
N GLY A 180 -8.03 21.49 -4.87
CA GLY A 180 -7.53 20.39 -4.09
C GLY A 180 -7.89 20.44 -2.62
N VAL A 181 -7.36 19.49 -1.85
CA VAL A 181 -7.44 19.49 -0.39
C VAL A 181 -6.12 20.03 0.15
N TYR A 182 -6.15 21.19 0.81
CA TYR A 182 -4.95 21.89 1.27
C TYR A 182 -3.99 21.00 2.07
N GLN A 183 -4.53 20.27 3.03
CA GLN A 183 -3.75 19.41 3.90
C GLN A 183 -2.97 18.32 3.11
N VAL A 184 -3.67 17.68 2.17
CA VAL A 184 -3.07 16.60 1.34
C VAL A 184 -1.97 17.14 0.43
N LEU A 185 -2.21 18.27 -0.24
CA LEU A 185 -1.22 18.90 -1.11
C LEU A 185 -0.01 19.39 -0.32
N ARG A 186 -0.24 19.99 0.86
CA ARG A 186 0.82 20.44 1.74
C ARG A 186 1.71 19.30 2.19
N GLU A 187 1.12 18.19 2.62
CA GLU A 187 1.84 17.02 3.08
C GLU A 187 2.61 16.34 1.94
N MET A 188 2.01 16.23 0.77
CA MET A 188 2.68 15.70 -0.42
C MET A 188 3.95 16.52 -0.76
N ILE A 189 3.83 17.86 -0.81
CA ILE A 189 4.96 18.74 -1.12
C ILE A 189 6.01 18.67 -0.01
N TYR A 190 5.58 18.67 1.26
CA TYR A 190 6.48 18.55 2.41
C TYR A 190 7.30 17.24 2.33
N ASN A 191 6.66 16.11 2.11
CA ASN A 191 7.32 14.81 2.04
C ASN A 191 8.32 14.72 0.87
N LEU A 192 7.98 15.28 -0.30
CA LEU A 192 8.88 15.33 -1.44
C LEU A 192 10.11 16.20 -1.15
N CYS A 193 9.90 17.39 -0.57
CA CYS A 193 10.99 18.31 -0.25
C CYS A 193 11.87 17.78 0.90
N ASP A 194 11.29 17.21 1.94
CA ASP A 194 12.02 16.63 3.08
C ASP A 194 12.90 15.44 2.62
N ASN A 195 12.36 14.60 1.73
CA ASN A 195 13.14 13.52 1.10
C ASN A 195 14.31 14.08 0.27
N ALA A 196 14.08 15.11 -0.53
CA ALA A 196 15.12 15.73 -1.34
C ALA A 196 16.21 16.43 -0.50
N ILE A 197 15.90 16.84 0.73
CA ILE A 197 16.88 17.40 1.67
C ILE A 197 17.71 16.30 2.34
N LYS A 198 17.11 15.11 2.57
CA LYS A 198 17.74 13.99 3.28
C LYS A 198 18.63 13.12 2.40
N TYR A 199 18.30 13.00 1.11
CA TYR A 199 18.93 12.11 0.12
C TYR A 199 19.48 12.88 -1.07
#